data_b084db1e1fb07d9f7283252843a7dc34
#
_entry.id   b084db1e1fb07d9f7283252843a7dc34
#
_cell.length_a   1.000
_cell.length_b   1.000
_cell.length_c   1.000
_cell.angle_alpha   90.00
_cell.angle_beta   90.00
_cell.angle_gamma   90.00
#
_symmetry.space_group_name_H-M   'P 1'
#
loop_
_entity.id
_entity.type
_entity.pdbx_description
1 polymer ?
#
loop_
_entity_poly.entity_id
_entity_poly.type
_entity_poly.pdbx_seq_one_letter_code
_entity_poly.pdbx_strand_id
1 'polypeptide(L)'
;MKDTCIEIKYRDKVYHAYFNLNVMEQIQDEFGTLQAWGDMTTAGEEPNAKAIITGLMYMINEGIEIDNEDNGTKTKPITHKQAGRILTELGLEQTAQQINGLVVDSVSDDAKNE
;
A
#
# COMPACT_ATOMS: atom_id res chain seq x y z
N MET A 1 13.07 4.49 9.64
CA MET A 1 12.19 4.01 8.57
C MET A 1 12.19 5.01 7.42
N LYS A 2 12.31 4.51 6.21
CA LYS A 2 12.41 5.35 5.03
C LYS A 2 11.03 5.67 4.45
N ASP A 3 10.85 6.91 3.99
CA ASP A 3 9.61 7.34 3.36
C ASP A 3 9.66 6.98 1.88
N THR A 4 9.20 5.77 1.55
CA THR A 4 9.27 5.23 0.19
C THR A 4 7.90 5.21 -0.47
N CYS A 5 7.88 5.40 -1.78
CA CYS A 5 6.64 5.30 -2.54
C CYS A 5 6.87 4.66 -3.89
N ILE A 6 5.78 4.17 -4.46
CA ILE A 6 5.74 3.68 -5.84
C ILE A 6 4.59 4.35 -6.56
N GLU A 7 4.67 4.41 -7.88
CA GLU A 7 3.58 4.93 -8.70
C GLU A 7 2.63 3.82 -9.09
N ILE A 8 1.34 4.09 -8.93
CA ILE A 8 0.27 3.17 -9.36
C ILE A 8 -0.50 3.88 -10.46
N LYS A 9 -0.37 3.38 -11.69
CA LYS A 9 -1.05 3.96 -12.84
C LYS A 9 -2.34 3.19 -13.10
N TYR A 10 -3.44 3.92 -13.11
CA TYR A 10 -4.75 3.33 -13.35
C TYR A 10 -5.52 4.24 -14.31
N ARG A 11 -5.66 3.78 -15.55
CA ARG A 11 -6.30 4.56 -16.62
C ARG A 11 -5.56 5.87 -16.83
N ASP A 12 -6.25 7.01 -16.69
CA ASP A 12 -5.64 8.34 -16.86
C ASP A 12 -5.13 8.94 -15.56
N LYS A 13 -5.12 8.16 -14.49
CA LYS A 13 -4.71 8.64 -13.17
C LYS A 13 -3.40 8.01 -12.73
N VAL A 14 -2.63 8.78 -11.98
CA VAL A 14 -1.40 8.29 -11.35
C VAL A 14 -1.54 8.52 -9.86
N TYR A 15 -1.46 7.44 -9.09
CA TYR A 15 -1.47 7.51 -7.63
C TYR A 15 -0.08 7.23 -7.11
N HIS A 16 0.28 7.85 -6.00
CA HIS A 16 1.50 7.52 -5.27
C HIS A 16 1.11 6.67 -4.06
N ALA A 17 1.66 5.47 -3.99
CA ALA A 17 1.40 4.58 -2.86
C ALA A 17 2.60 4.64 -1.92
N TYR A 18 2.37 5.03 -0.67
CA TYR A 18 3.41 5.16 0.34
C TYR A 18 3.28 4.10 1.41
N PHE A 19 4.43 3.66 1.93
CA PHE A 19 4.44 2.90 3.17
C PHE A 19 5.24 3.69 4.19
N ASN A 20 4.56 4.13 5.26
CA ASN A 20 5.15 4.86 6.37
C ASN A 20 4.48 4.42 7.67
N LEU A 21 4.77 5.10 8.76
CA LEU A 21 4.22 4.70 10.06
C LEU A 21 2.71 4.79 10.13
N ASN A 22 2.11 5.75 9.41
CA ASN A 22 0.65 5.86 9.37
C ASN A 22 0.02 4.63 8.72
N VAL A 23 0.59 4.16 7.62
CA VAL A 23 0.11 2.95 6.95
C VAL A 23 0.37 1.73 7.82
N MET A 24 1.54 1.66 8.46
CA MET A 24 1.84 0.55 9.37
C MET A 24 0.81 0.47 10.50
N GLU A 25 0.45 1.60 11.08
CA GLU A 25 -0.55 1.64 12.15
C GLU A 25 -1.89 1.12 11.68
N GLN A 26 -2.33 1.54 10.49
CA GLN A 26 -3.59 1.09 9.92
C GLN A 26 -3.59 -0.43 9.69
N ILE A 27 -2.49 -0.95 9.17
CA ILE A 27 -2.35 -2.39 8.94
C ILE A 27 -2.37 -3.16 10.26
N GLN A 28 -1.66 -2.66 11.28
CA GLN A 28 -1.66 -3.29 12.59
C GLN A 28 -3.04 -3.30 13.22
N ASP A 29 -3.78 -2.19 13.08
CA ASP A 29 -5.14 -2.10 13.61
C ASP A 29 -6.08 -3.13 12.98
N GLU A 30 -5.95 -3.33 11.67
CA GLU A 30 -6.86 -4.21 10.93
C GLU A 30 -6.44 -5.68 11.05
N PHE A 31 -5.16 -5.98 11.02
CA PHE A 31 -4.66 -7.35 10.88
C PHE A 31 -3.87 -7.86 12.09
N GLY A 32 -3.70 -7.05 13.10
CA GLY A 32 -2.99 -7.42 14.32
C GLY A 32 -1.50 -7.06 14.30
N THR A 33 -0.79 -7.52 13.29
CA THR A 33 0.64 -7.20 13.12
C THR A 33 0.96 -7.04 11.64
N LEU A 34 2.04 -6.33 11.36
CA LEU A 34 2.55 -6.22 10.00
C LEU A 34 2.93 -7.60 9.45
N GLN A 35 3.51 -8.44 10.30
CA GLN A 35 3.90 -9.81 9.92
C GLN A 35 2.68 -10.62 9.47
N ALA A 36 1.57 -10.55 10.22
CA ALA A 36 0.35 -11.27 9.87
C ALA A 36 -0.18 -10.83 8.51
N TRP A 37 -0.19 -9.52 8.26
CA TRP A 37 -0.60 -8.98 6.97
C TRP A 37 0.32 -9.48 5.86
N GLY A 38 1.63 -9.43 6.10
CA GLY A 38 2.62 -9.92 5.13
C GLY A 38 2.37 -11.37 4.77
N ASP A 39 2.11 -12.20 5.76
CA ASP A 39 1.84 -13.62 5.54
C ASP A 39 0.57 -13.82 4.71
N MET A 40 -0.46 -13.03 4.96
CA MET A 40 -1.71 -13.11 4.20
C MET A 40 -1.54 -12.69 2.73
N THR A 41 -0.59 -11.83 2.46
CA THR A 41 -0.40 -11.28 1.11
C THR A 41 0.64 -12.03 0.30
N THR A 42 1.48 -12.84 0.93
CA THR A 42 2.58 -13.53 0.25
C THR A 42 2.48 -15.05 0.31
N ALA A 43 1.81 -15.61 1.30
CA ALA A 43 1.82 -17.05 1.54
C ALA A 43 0.60 -17.73 0.94
N GLY A 44 0.77 -19.01 0.61
CA GLY A 44 -0.33 -19.88 0.27
C GLY A 44 -0.64 -19.97 -1.20
N GLU A 45 -1.52 -20.90 -1.51
CA GLU A 45 -1.95 -21.19 -2.86
C GLU A 45 -2.94 -20.15 -3.38
N GLU A 46 -3.68 -19.56 -2.45
CA GLU A 46 -4.69 -18.57 -2.79
C GLU A 46 -4.42 -17.29 -2.00
N PRO A 47 -4.09 -16.19 -2.70
CA PRO A 47 -3.84 -14.92 -2.01
C PRO A 47 -5.07 -14.42 -1.29
N ASN A 48 -4.87 -13.73 -0.17
CA ASN A 48 -5.96 -13.11 0.57
C ASN A 48 -6.28 -11.76 -0.09
N ALA A 49 -7.31 -11.74 -0.92
CA ALA A 49 -7.68 -10.55 -1.67
C ALA A 49 -8.00 -9.37 -0.76
N LYS A 50 -8.72 -9.62 0.34
CA LYS A 50 -9.07 -8.54 1.26
C LYS A 50 -7.83 -7.87 1.84
N ALA A 51 -6.83 -8.66 2.23
CA ALA A 51 -5.60 -8.11 2.80
C ALA A 51 -4.84 -7.28 1.78
N ILE A 52 -4.75 -7.74 0.55
CA ILE A 52 -4.04 -7.02 -0.51
C ILE A 52 -4.77 -5.73 -0.87
N ILE A 53 -6.10 -5.81 -1.06
CA ILE A 53 -6.91 -4.63 -1.39
C ILE A 53 -6.81 -3.58 -0.28
N THR A 54 -6.93 -4.02 0.97
CA THR A 54 -6.89 -3.11 2.12
C THR A 54 -5.53 -2.43 2.22
N GLY A 55 -4.45 -3.18 2.08
CA GLY A 55 -3.10 -2.62 2.11
C GLY A 55 -2.87 -1.61 1.00
N LEU A 56 -3.29 -1.94 -0.21
CA LEU A 56 -3.17 -1.02 -1.35
C LEU A 56 -3.98 0.25 -1.11
N MET A 57 -5.20 0.12 -0.59
CA MET A 57 -6.04 1.28 -0.29
C MET A 57 -5.36 2.22 0.72
N TYR A 58 -4.82 1.67 1.80
CA TYR A 58 -4.13 2.49 2.80
C TYR A 58 -2.94 3.22 2.20
N MET A 59 -2.16 2.52 1.38
CA MET A 59 -0.96 3.10 0.76
C MET A 59 -1.31 4.20 -0.23
N ILE A 60 -2.33 4.00 -1.06
CA ILE A 60 -2.77 5.01 -2.02
C ILE A 60 -3.37 6.21 -1.30
N ASN A 61 -4.18 5.97 -0.27
CA ASN A 61 -4.82 7.07 0.45
C ASN A 61 -3.81 7.91 1.21
N GLU A 62 -2.76 7.31 1.73
CA GLU A 62 -1.67 8.08 2.34
C GLU A 62 -1.00 8.96 1.27
N GLY A 63 -0.77 8.40 0.09
CA GLY A 63 -0.20 9.17 -1.01
C GLY A 63 -1.08 10.33 -1.44
N ILE A 64 -2.40 10.12 -1.46
CA ILE A 64 -3.36 11.19 -1.78
C ILE A 64 -3.25 12.31 -0.76
N GLU A 65 -3.19 11.98 0.54
CA GLU A 65 -3.05 12.99 1.59
C GLU A 65 -1.75 13.77 1.47
N ILE A 66 -0.65 13.06 1.22
CA ILE A 66 0.66 13.70 1.07
C ILE A 66 0.65 14.63 -0.15
N ASP A 67 0.14 14.16 -1.27
CA ASP A 67 0.06 14.98 -2.48
C ASP A 67 -0.83 16.18 -2.29
N ASN A 68 -1.94 16.02 -1.56
CA ASN A 68 -2.83 17.14 -1.26
C ASN A 68 -2.12 18.21 -0.43
N GLU A 69 -1.36 17.81 0.57
CA GLU A 69 -0.60 18.74 1.39
C GLU A 69 0.48 19.45 0.58
N ASP A 70 1.20 18.70 -0.26
CA ASP A 70 2.31 19.26 -1.02
C ASP A 70 1.85 20.19 -2.13
N ASN A 71 0.70 19.91 -2.75
CA ASN A 71 0.24 20.62 -3.94
C ASN A 71 -0.98 21.50 -3.71
N GLY A 72 -1.51 21.52 -2.49
CA GLY A 72 -2.70 22.29 -2.18
C GLY A 72 -3.96 21.79 -2.87
N THR A 73 -4.00 20.50 -3.19
CA THR A 73 -5.16 19.89 -3.87
C THR A 73 -6.10 19.26 -2.84
N LYS A 74 -7.27 18.81 -3.31
CA LYS A 74 -8.30 18.22 -2.45
C LYS A 74 -8.85 16.94 -3.04
N THR A 75 -7.98 16.09 -3.55
CA THR A 75 -8.38 14.80 -4.07
C THR A 75 -8.96 13.94 -2.95
N LYS A 76 -10.06 13.28 -3.22
CA LYS A 76 -10.72 12.42 -2.23
C LYS A 76 -10.01 11.09 -2.12
N PRO A 77 -10.01 10.46 -0.93
CA PRO A 77 -9.46 9.13 -0.78
C PRO A 77 -10.29 8.13 -1.61
N ILE A 78 -9.64 7.04 -2.00
CA ILE A 78 -10.33 5.97 -2.70
C ILE A 78 -11.01 5.04 -1.70
N THR A 79 -12.06 4.36 -2.16
CA THR A 79 -12.77 3.39 -1.35
C THR A 79 -12.14 2.00 -1.53
N HIS A 80 -12.54 1.08 -0.65
CA HIS A 80 -12.10 -0.32 -0.75
C HIS A 80 -12.47 -0.91 -2.12
N LYS A 81 -13.68 -0.62 -2.60
CA LYS A 81 -14.13 -1.11 -3.91
C LYS A 81 -13.29 -0.53 -5.05
N GLN A 82 -12.95 0.75 -4.96
CA GLN A 82 -12.10 1.36 -5.98
C GLN A 82 -10.71 0.73 -5.99
N ALA A 83 -10.14 0.47 -4.80
CA ALA A 83 -8.86 -0.21 -4.71
C ALA A 83 -8.95 -1.61 -5.33
N GLY A 84 -10.05 -2.31 -5.10
CA GLY A 84 -10.28 -3.62 -5.71
C GLY A 84 -10.30 -3.57 -7.22
N ARG A 85 -10.92 -2.54 -7.80
CA ARG A 85 -10.94 -2.36 -9.25
C ARG A 85 -9.54 -2.08 -9.80
N ILE A 86 -8.79 -1.25 -9.10
CA ILE A 86 -7.41 -0.94 -9.49
C ILE A 86 -6.58 -2.24 -9.48
N LEU A 87 -6.70 -3.00 -8.40
CA LEU A 87 -5.97 -4.25 -8.25
C LEU A 87 -6.34 -5.26 -9.34
N THR A 88 -7.63 -5.33 -9.69
CA THR A 88 -8.12 -6.22 -10.76
C THR A 88 -7.46 -5.88 -12.09
N GLU A 89 -7.36 -4.60 -12.41
CA GLU A 89 -6.78 -4.16 -13.68
C GLU A 89 -5.27 -4.36 -13.71
N LEU A 90 -4.58 -4.11 -12.59
CA LEU A 90 -3.12 -4.22 -12.52
C LEU A 90 -2.62 -5.64 -12.34
N GLY A 91 -3.45 -6.52 -11.79
CA GLY A 91 -3.07 -7.89 -11.50
C GLY A 91 -2.75 -8.12 -10.04
N LEU A 92 -3.42 -9.10 -9.45
CA LEU A 92 -3.34 -9.38 -8.01
C LEU A 92 -1.93 -9.74 -7.58
N GLU A 93 -1.31 -10.70 -8.25
CA GLU A 93 0.00 -11.21 -7.87
C GLU A 93 1.09 -10.16 -8.04
N GLN A 94 1.08 -9.50 -9.18
CA GLN A 94 2.09 -8.50 -9.51
C GLN A 94 2.02 -7.33 -8.53
N THR A 95 0.81 -6.86 -8.23
CA THR A 95 0.62 -5.73 -7.31
C THR A 95 0.99 -6.13 -5.89
N ALA A 96 0.65 -7.35 -5.47
CA ALA A 96 1.04 -7.85 -4.15
C ALA A 96 2.56 -7.86 -4.00
N GLN A 97 3.29 -8.26 -5.02
CA GLN A 97 4.75 -8.23 -4.99
C GLN A 97 5.28 -6.81 -4.88
N GLN A 98 4.66 -5.87 -5.60
CA GLN A 98 5.09 -4.47 -5.56
C GLN A 98 4.89 -3.85 -4.18
N ILE A 99 3.72 -4.05 -3.56
CA ILE A 99 3.47 -3.47 -2.25
C ILE A 99 4.28 -4.15 -1.15
N ASN A 100 4.53 -5.44 -1.26
CA ASN A 100 5.41 -6.12 -0.32
C ASN A 100 6.85 -5.65 -0.46
N GLY A 101 7.30 -5.42 -1.68
CA GLY A 101 8.61 -4.84 -1.93
C GLY A 101 8.76 -3.46 -1.33
N LEU A 102 7.71 -2.64 -1.42
CA LEU A 102 7.68 -1.31 -0.83
C LEU A 102 7.85 -1.39 0.69
N VAL A 103 7.13 -2.31 1.34
CA VAL A 103 7.24 -2.50 2.78
C VAL A 103 8.65 -2.95 3.16
N VAL A 104 9.18 -3.94 2.47
CA VAL A 104 10.51 -4.47 2.76
C VAL A 104 11.58 -3.39 2.60
N ASP A 105 11.51 -2.60 1.53
CA ASP A 105 12.46 -1.52 1.30
C ASP A 105 12.42 -0.49 2.43
N SER A 106 11.23 -0.14 2.89
CA SER A 106 11.06 0.85 3.95
C SER A 106 11.66 0.37 5.27
N VAL A 107 11.41 -0.88 5.62
CA VAL A 107 11.85 -1.45 6.90
C VAL A 107 13.34 -1.78 6.87
N SER A 108 13.83 -2.30 5.73
CA SER A 108 15.24 -2.67 5.58
C SER A 108 16.17 -1.47 5.73
N ASP A 109 15.71 -0.29 5.30
CA ASP A 109 16.50 0.93 5.42
C ASP A 109 16.79 1.27 6.89
N ASP A 110 15.81 1.07 7.77
CA ASP A 110 15.99 1.23 9.20
C ASP A 110 17.05 0.26 9.74
N ALA A 111 16.99 -0.99 9.29
CA ALA A 111 17.93 -2.01 9.74
C ALA A 111 19.37 -1.67 9.34
N LYS A 112 19.57 -1.05 8.19
CA LYS A 112 20.91 -0.68 7.73
C LYS A 112 21.53 0.46 8.51
N ASN A 113 20.74 1.26 9.17
CA ASN A 113 21.20 2.43 9.88
C ASN A 113 21.57 2.16 11.34
N GLU A 114 21.50 0.93 11.77
CA GLU A 114 21.86 0.56 13.12
C GLU A 114 23.41 0.47 13.34
#